data_d34ead7bf9cdd1d9a65d7459d819ae3c
#
_entry.id   d34ead7bf9cdd1d9a65d7459d819ae3c
#
_cell.length_a   1.000
_cell.length_b   1.000
_cell.length_c   1.000
_cell.angle_alpha   90.00
_cell.angle_beta   90.00
_cell.angle_gamma   90.00
#
_symmetry.space_group_name_H-M   'P 1'
#
loop_
_entity.id
_entity.type
_entity.pdbx_description
1 polymer ?
#
loop_
_entity_poly.entity_id
_entity_poly.type
_entity_poly.pdbx_seq_one_letter_code
_entity_poly.pdbx_strand_id
1 'polypeptide(L)'
;MKHTEELLKIDTVTDTAAGNTTYLFQNDKGDAKITVHTVFPGVELIYNSVHTDRFHLGSKTEGHLIEIHHCREGRIEQQLEDEFFYLMPGDLSVSMRSRRAEEYRFPLRHYHGISIVINTEESPKCFSCFLKDVNVQPEQVAKRLCGGGKSFVIRSQDYIGHIFSELYTVPESYKKGYFKIKILELLLVLSGID
;
A
#
# COMPACT_ATOMS: atom_id res chain seq x y z
N MET A 1 -9.21 -5.63 30.65
CA MET A 1 -8.21 -6.10 29.70
C MET A 1 -8.94 -6.88 28.61
N LYS A 2 -9.19 -6.24 27.44
CA LYS A 2 -9.72 -6.96 26.28
C LYS A 2 -8.50 -7.46 25.52
N HIS A 3 -8.24 -8.77 25.59
CA HIS A 3 -7.29 -9.41 24.68
C HIS A 3 -7.82 -9.21 23.26
N THR A 4 -7.20 -8.33 22.53
CA THR A 4 -7.35 -8.28 21.07
C THR A 4 -6.69 -9.56 20.57
N GLU A 5 -7.48 -10.54 20.12
CA GLU A 5 -6.95 -11.75 19.53
C GLU A 5 -6.30 -11.38 18.19
N GLU A 6 -4.99 -11.31 18.19
CA GLU A 6 -4.17 -11.04 17.01
C GLU A 6 -4.17 -12.27 16.09
N LEU A 7 -4.14 -12.04 14.78
CA LEU A 7 -3.91 -13.11 13.82
C LEU A 7 -2.48 -13.67 14.01
N LEU A 8 -2.38 -14.97 14.20
CA LEU A 8 -1.10 -15.64 14.33
C LEU A 8 -0.50 -15.86 12.93
N LYS A 9 0.76 -15.49 12.78
CA LYS A 9 1.51 -15.80 11.56
C LYS A 9 1.77 -17.30 11.51
N ILE A 10 1.24 -17.99 10.50
CA ILE A 10 1.36 -19.43 10.34
C ILE A 10 2.42 -19.86 9.33
N ASP A 11 2.71 -19.04 8.33
CA ASP A 11 3.68 -19.37 7.29
C ASP A 11 4.30 -18.14 6.62
N THR A 12 5.45 -18.35 6.00
CA THR A 12 6.10 -17.38 5.11
C THR A 12 6.69 -18.13 3.94
N VAL A 13 6.19 -17.82 2.75
CA VAL A 13 6.68 -18.36 1.49
C VAL A 13 7.42 -17.27 0.74
N THR A 14 8.72 -17.48 0.50
CA THR A 14 9.55 -16.54 -0.27
C THR A 14 9.85 -17.14 -1.65
N ASP A 15 9.46 -16.44 -2.69
CA ASP A 15 9.84 -16.75 -4.05
C ASP A 15 10.94 -15.77 -4.47
N THR A 16 12.19 -16.23 -4.40
CA THR A 16 13.36 -15.44 -4.76
C THR A 16 13.45 -15.14 -6.24
N ALA A 17 12.90 -15.99 -7.10
CA ALA A 17 12.87 -15.77 -8.55
C ALA A 17 11.88 -14.67 -8.93
N ALA A 18 10.70 -14.68 -8.33
CA ALA A 18 9.69 -13.62 -8.49
C ALA A 18 10.00 -12.36 -7.66
N GLY A 19 10.90 -12.45 -6.67
CA GLY A 19 11.25 -11.34 -5.78
C GLY A 19 10.10 -10.95 -4.85
N ASN A 20 9.33 -11.94 -4.39
CA ASN A 20 8.20 -11.73 -3.49
C ASN A 20 8.32 -12.56 -2.21
N THR A 21 7.61 -12.11 -1.18
CA THR A 21 7.41 -12.84 0.08
C THR A 21 5.94 -12.82 0.43
N THR A 22 5.36 -13.98 0.65
CA THR A 22 3.96 -14.13 1.08
C THR A 22 3.94 -14.52 2.55
N TYR A 23 3.15 -13.76 3.32
CA TYR A 23 2.85 -14.03 4.72
C TYR A 23 1.43 -14.53 4.83
N LEU A 24 1.24 -15.64 5.54
CA LEU A 24 -0.06 -16.22 5.85
C LEU A 24 -0.32 -16.08 7.35
N PHE A 25 -1.49 -15.60 7.69
CA PHE A 25 -1.96 -15.38 9.05
C PHE A 25 -3.32 -16.03 9.22
N GLN A 26 -3.56 -16.63 10.38
CA GLN A 26 -4.84 -17.28 10.69
C GLN A 26 -5.12 -17.28 12.19
N ASN A 27 -6.40 -17.22 12.54
CA ASN A 27 -6.94 -17.56 13.87
C ASN A 27 -8.41 -18.02 13.71
N ASP A 28 -9.08 -18.22 14.84
CA ASP A 28 -10.49 -18.66 14.88
C ASP A 28 -11.48 -17.64 14.25
N LYS A 29 -11.05 -16.38 14.08
CA LYS A 29 -11.89 -15.29 13.56
C LYS A 29 -11.69 -15.01 12.08
N GLY A 30 -10.64 -15.56 11.47
CA GLY A 30 -10.39 -15.34 10.05
C GLY A 30 -8.93 -15.55 9.65
N ASP A 31 -8.63 -15.11 8.44
CA ASP A 31 -7.31 -15.25 7.83
C ASP A 31 -6.89 -13.97 7.11
N ALA A 32 -5.59 -13.87 6.84
CA ALA A 32 -5.02 -12.87 5.96
C ALA A 32 -3.84 -13.43 5.17
N LYS A 33 -3.76 -13.03 3.90
CA LYS A 33 -2.64 -13.31 3.02
C LYS A 33 -2.07 -11.99 2.52
N ILE A 34 -0.80 -11.74 2.85
CA ILE A 34 -0.07 -10.53 2.46
C ILE A 34 1.09 -10.93 1.56
N THR A 35 1.08 -10.48 0.31
CA THR A 35 2.16 -10.76 -0.65
C THR A 35 2.92 -9.47 -0.95
N VAL A 36 4.18 -9.42 -0.56
CA VAL A 36 5.08 -8.27 -0.68
C VAL A 36 6.02 -8.47 -1.85
N HIS A 37 6.06 -7.52 -2.76
CA HIS A 37 7.03 -7.45 -3.86
C HIS A 37 7.95 -6.24 -3.65
N THR A 38 9.26 -6.48 -3.58
CA THR A 38 10.24 -5.40 -3.62
C THR A 38 10.41 -4.92 -5.05
N VAL A 39 10.01 -3.68 -5.33
CA VAL A 39 10.01 -3.12 -6.70
C VAL A 39 11.26 -2.30 -6.96
N PHE A 40 11.63 -1.44 -6.01
CA PHE A 40 12.91 -0.71 -5.94
C PHE A 40 13.47 -0.84 -4.52
N PRO A 41 14.72 -0.50 -4.27
CA PRO A 41 15.21 -0.33 -2.89
C PRO A 41 14.26 0.61 -2.13
N GLY A 42 13.82 0.22 -0.94
CA GLY A 42 12.89 1.00 -0.13
C GLY A 42 11.47 1.17 -0.71
N VAL A 43 11.10 0.44 -1.77
CA VAL A 43 9.76 0.49 -2.37
C VAL A 43 9.15 -0.88 -2.47
N GLU A 44 8.03 -1.06 -1.79
CA GLU A 44 7.27 -2.30 -1.77
C GLU A 44 5.89 -2.12 -2.40
N LEU A 45 5.45 -3.09 -3.19
CA LEU A 45 4.08 -3.26 -3.65
C LEU A 45 3.50 -4.48 -2.97
N ILE A 46 2.37 -4.31 -2.29
CA ILE A 46 1.81 -5.28 -1.37
C ILE A 46 0.38 -5.61 -1.79
N TYR A 47 0.12 -6.88 -2.09
CA TYR A 47 -1.24 -7.38 -2.26
C TYR A 47 -1.78 -7.83 -0.91
N ASN A 48 -2.93 -7.29 -0.53
CA ASN A 48 -3.62 -7.59 0.69
C ASN A 48 -4.90 -8.37 0.40
N SER A 49 -5.06 -9.52 1.04
CA SER A 49 -6.29 -10.30 1.06
C SER A 49 -6.58 -10.60 2.53
N VAL A 50 -7.65 -10.01 3.08
CA VAL A 50 -7.94 -10.05 4.51
C VAL A 50 -9.39 -10.44 4.74
N HIS A 51 -9.61 -11.49 5.54
CA HIS A 51 -10.92 -12.04 5.89
C HIS A 51 -11.10 -12.09 7.41
N THR A 52 -10.89 -10.95 8.05
CA THR A 52 -11.10 -10.75 9.50
C THR A 52 -11.59 -9.32 9.74
N ASP A 53 -12.03 -9.02 10.96
CA ASP A 53 -12.48 -7.67 11.32
C ASP A 53 -11.32 -6.72 11.67
N ARG A 54 -10.17 -7.26 12.07
CA ARG A 54 -8.97 -6.48 12.44
C ARG A 54 -7.70 -7.21 12.05
N PHE A 55 -6.68 -6.43 11.70
CA PHE A 55 -5.38 -6.97 11.37
C PHE A 55 -4.27 -6.01 11.83
N HIS A 56 -3.30 -6.56 12.55
CA HIS A 56 -2.09 -5.84 12.97
C HIS A 56 -0.94 -6.21 12.06
N LEU A 57 -0.40 -5.23 11.36
CA LEU A 57 0.84 -5.41 10.63
C LEU A 57 2.00 -5.34 11.63
N GLY A 58 2.48 -6.48 12.07
CA GLY A 58 3.52 -6.61 13.10
C GLY A 58 4.92 -6.13 12.70
N SER A 59 5.07 -5.38 11.63
CA SER A 59 6.32 -4.81 11.17
C SER A 59 6.45 -3.36 11.65
N LYS A 60 7.33 -3.14 12.60
CA LYS A 60 7.79 -1.81 13.00
C LYS A 60 8.77 -1.28 11.95
N THR A 61 8.30 -0.94 10.77
CA THR A 61 9.11 -0.19 9.83
C THR A 61 9.11 1.25 10.32
N GLU A 62 10.21 1.69 10.88
CA GLU A 62 10.45 3.09 11.28
C GLU A 62 11.05 3.85 10.11
N GLY A 63 10.86 5.17 10.09
CA GLY A 63 11.39 6.05 9.06
C GLY A 63 10.31 6.92 8.40
N HIS A 64 10.70 7.73 7.45
CA HIS A 64 9.77 8.54 6.67
C HIS A 64 9.11 7.69 5.58
N LEU A 65 7.90 7.22 5.86
CA LEU A 65 7.13 6.36 4.95
C LEU A 65 6.06 7.17 4.21
N ILE A 66 5.95 6.90 2.92
CA ILE A 66 4.79 7.26 2.12
C ILE A 66 4.01 5.97 1.88
N GLU A 67 2.74 5.96 2.27
CA GLU A 67 1.84 4.84 2.07
C GLU A 67 0.72 5.24 1.13
N ILE A 68 0.53 4.44 0.08
CA ILE A 68 -0.55 4.59 -0.88
C ILE A 68 -1.38 3.31 -0.80
N HIS A 69 -2.67 3.43 -0.45
CA HIS A 69 -3.57 2.30 -0.37
C HIS A 69 -4.68 2.45 -1.41
N HIS A 70 -4.92 1.40 -2.19
CA HIS A 70 -6.07 1.29 -3.10
C HIS A 70 -6.96 0.14 -2.66
N CYS A 71 -8.23 0.42 -2.45
CA CYS A 71 -9.25 -0.58 -2.14
C CYS A 71 -9.85 -1.14 -3.42
N ARG A 72 -9.73 -2.44 -3.65
CA ARG A 72 -10.38 -3.14 -4.76
C ARG A 72 -11.78 -3.64 -4.37
N GLU A 73 -11.85 -4.29 -3.22
CA GLU A 73 -13.07 -4.93 -2.72
C GLU A 73 -13.14 -4.79 -1.20
N GLY A 74 -14.35 -4.73 -0.67
CA GLY A 74 -14.59 -4.62 0.75
C GLY A 74 -14.46 -3.19 1.28
N ARG A 75 -13.96 -3.06 2.49
CA ARG A 75 -13.76 -1.77 3.16
C ARG A 75 -12.61 -1.88 4.14
N ILE A 76 -11.72 -0.90 4.12
CA ILE A 76 -10.68 -0.70 5.11
C ILE A 76 -10.94 0.59 5.87
N GLU A 77 -10.79 0.53 7.18
CA GLU A 77 -10.85 1.68 8.07
C GLU A 77 -9.56 1.81 8.84
N GLN A 78 -9.13 3.04 9.04
CA GLN A 78 -7.89 3.34 9.73
C GLN A 78 -8.09 4.55 10.63
N GLN A 79 -7.62 4.42 11.86
CA GLN A 79 -7.49 5.51 12.81
C GLN A 79 -6.02 5.85 12.96
N LEU A 80 -5.71 7.11 12.78
CA LEU A 80 -4.36 7.67 12.87
C LEU A 80 -4.43 8.90 13.74
N GLU A 81 -3.84 8.81 14.93
CA GLU A 81 -3.91 9.90 15.91
C GLU A 81 -5.37 10.35 16.08
N ASP A 82 -5.69 11.57 15.66
CA ASP A 82 -7.04 12.16 15.75
C ASP A 82 -7.84 12.02 14.43
N GLU A 83 -7.26 11.39 13.40
CA GLU A 83 -7.90 11.21 12.11
C GLU A 83 -8.49 9.80 11.97
N PHE A 84 -9.72 9.75 11.48
CA PHE A 84 -10.38 8.52 11.07
C PHE A 84 -10.75 8.61 9.60
N PHE A 85 -10.30 7.66 8.81
CA PHE A 85 -10.69 7.57 7.41
C PHE A 85 -11.01 6.14 6.99
N TYR A 86 -11.74 6.02 5.90
CA TYR A 86 -12.06 4.74 5.29
C TYR A 86 -11.92 4.79 3.78
N LEU A 87 -11.64 3.63 3.20
CA LEU A 87 -11.63 3.44 1.76
C LEU A 87 -12.69 2.40 1.39
N MET A 88 -13.40 2.69 0.31
CA MET A 88 -14.34 1.80 -0.38
C MET A 88 -13.75 1.36 -1.73
N PRO A 89 -14.37 0.42 -2.45
CA PRO A 89 -13.91 -0.01 -3.75
C PRO A 89 -13.68 1.15 -4.72
N GLY A 90 -12.48 1.20 -5.29
CA GLY A 90 -12.03 2.27 -6.19
C GLY A 90 -11.36 3.46 -5.50
N ASP A 91 -11.49 3.60 -4.18
CA ASP A 91 -10.86 4.69 -3.45
C ASP A 91 -9.34 4.45 -3.27
N LEU A 92 -8.62 5.55 -3.22
CA LEU A 92 -7.18 5.59 -2.95
C LEU A 92 -6.88 6.56 -1.83
N SER A 93 -5.94 6.20 -0.95
CA SER A 93 -5.38 7.14 0.03
C SER A 93 -3.89 7.29 -0.15
N VAL A 94 -3.39 8.48 0.16
CA VAL A 94 -1.97 8.79 0.30
C VAL A 94 -1.74 9.32 1.71
N SER A 95 -0.72 8.83 2.39
CA SER A 95 -0.35 9.30 3.73
C SER A 95 1.16 9.34 3.90
N MET A 96 1.63 10.26 4.73
CA MET A 96 3.04 10.33 5.17
C MET A 96 3.11 9.97 6.64
N ARG A 97 4.06 9.12 7.03
CA ARG A 97 4.18 8.65 8.41
C ARG A 97 5.62 8.43 8.83
N SER A 98 5.85 8.47 10.13
CA SER A 98 7.10 8.02 10.75
C SER A 98 7.12 6.52 11.04
N ARG A 99 5.96 5.85 11.00
CA ARG A 99 5.81 4.40 11.18
C ARG A 99 4.52 3.92 10.53
N ARG A 100 4.44 2.64 10.20
CA ARG A 100 3.20 2.01 9.72
C ARG A 100 2.11 2.07 10.79
N ALA A 101 0.85 2.14 10.35
CA ALA A 101 -0.28 2.00 11.25
C ALA A 101 -0.24 0.64 11.95
N GLU A 102 -0.54 0.65 13.25
CA GLU A 102 -0.50 -0.55 14.05
C GLU A 102 -1.72 -1.44 13.83
N GLU A 103 -2.91 -0.85 13.61
CA GLU A 103 -4.16 -1.59 13.45
C GLU A 103 -4.97 -1.09 12.25
N TYR A 104 -5.46 -2.02 11.45
CA TYR A 104 -6.44 -1.79 10.40
C TYR A 104 -7.74 -2.50 10.77
N ARG A 105 -8.88 -1.88 10.48
CA ARG A 105 -10.21 -2.45 10.68
C ARG A 105 -10.87 -2.77 9.35
N PHE A 106 -11.54 -3.91 9.30
CA PHE A 106 -12.24 -4.40 8.13
C PHE A 106 -13.69 -4.74 8.50
N PRO A 107 -14.61 -3.74 8.52
CA PRO A 107 -15.96 -3.92 9.05
C PRO A 107 -16.76 -5.00 8.32
N LEU A 108 -16.45 -5.23 7.04
CA LEU A 108 -17.10 -6.25 6.23
C LEU A 108 -16.43 -7.63 6.36
N ARG A 109 -15.36 -7.75 7.15
CA ARG A 109 -14.53 -8.96 7.27
C ARG A 109 -14.06 -9.51 5.92
N HIS A 110 -13.94 -8.64 4.95
CA HIS A 110 -13.50 -8.92 3.59
C HIS A 110 -12.86 -7.66 3.04
N TYR A 111 -11.62 -7.79 2.62
CA TYR A 111 -10.86 -6.70 2.00
C TYR A 111 -9.81 -7.25 1.04
N HIS A 112 -9.86 -6.76 -0.19
CA HIS A 112 -8.81 -6.93 -1.16
C HIS A 112 -8.31 -5.57 -1.63
N GLY A 113 -7.00 -5.38 -1.60
CA GLY A 113 -6.40 -4.12 -2.00
C GLY A 113 -4.92 -4.22 -2.33
N ILE A 114 -4.38 -3.14 -2.85
CA ILE A 114 -2.95 -2.96 -3.07
C ILE A 114 -2.48 -1.81 -2.20
N SER A 115 -1.35 -2.04 -1.52
CA SER A 115 -0.61 -0.99 -0.83
C SER A 115 0.74 -0.79 -1.50
N ILE A 116 1.17 0.45 -1.66
CA ILE A 116 2.52 0.80 -2.07
C ILE A 116 3.15 1.55 -0.91
N VAL A 117 4.29 1.05 -0.43
CA VAL A 117 5.04 1.65 0.67
C VAL A 117 6.38 2.11 0.15
N ILE A 118 6.70 3.38 0.37
CA ILE A 118 7.93 4.01 -0.05
C ILE A 118 8.66 4.54 1.20
N ASN A 119 9.79 3.93 1.54
CA ASN A 119 10.70 4.48 2.53
C ASN A 119 11.56 5.55 1.83
N THR A 120 11.38 6.82 2.18
CA THR A 120 12.04 7.94 1.50
C THR A 120 13.53 8.03 1.79
N GLU A 121 14.01 7.38 2.84
CA GLU A 121 15.44 7.33 3.20
C GLU A 121 16.19 6.29 2.36
N GLU A 122 15.53 5.17 2.03
CA GLU A 122 16.11 4.06 1.28
C GLU A 122 15.78 4.12 -0.22
N SER A 123 14.70 4.80 -0.59
CA SER A 123 14.25 4.85 -1.98
C SER A 123 15.19 5.70 -2.85
N PRO A 124 15.33 5.37 -4.14
CA PRO A 124 16.12 6.16 -5.07
C PRO A 124 15.62 7.61 -5.11
N LYS A 125 16.52 8.58 -5.01
CA LYS A 125 16.19 10.01 -5.17
C LYS A 125 15.71 10.34 -6.59
N CYS A 126 16.08 9.53 -7.55
CA CYS A 126 15.62 9.62 -8.94
C CYS A 126 15.06 8.26 -9.36
N PHE A 127 13.75 8.15 -9.47
CA PHE A 127 13.08 6.91 -9.90
C PHE A 127 13.25 6.64 -11.40
N SER A 128 13.42 7.68 -12.18
CA SER A 128 13.69 7.55 -13.61
C SER A 128 14.44 8.78 -14.13
N CYS A 129 15.58 8.53 -14.77
CA CYS A 129 16.34 9.57 -15.45
C CYS A 129 15.53 10.20 -16.61
N PHE A 130 14.57 9.47 -17.17
CA PHE A 130 13.71 9.95 -18.26
C PHE A 130 12.56 10.85 -17.79
N LEU A 131 12.27 10.88 -16.49
CA LEU A 131 11.25 11.73 -15.87
C LEU A 131 11.86 12.89 -15.08
N LYS A 132 13.13 13.18 -15.29
CA LYS A 132 13.86 14.19 -14.51
C LYS A 132 13.30 15.60 -14.66
N ASP A 133 12.75 15.92 -15.81
CA ASP A 133 12.14 17.20 -16.17
C ASP A 133 10.66 17.32 -15.74
N VAL A 134 10.01 16.25 -15.36
CA VAL A 134 8.62 16.26 -14.85
C VAL A 134 8.51 16.23 -13.32
N ASN A 135 9.64 16.27 -12.61
CA ASN A 135 9.72 16.40 -11.14
C ASN A 135 8.84 15.44 -10.34
N VAL A 136 8.80 14.15 -10.74
CA VAL A 136 8.04 13.11 -10.07
C VAL A 136 8.84 12.54 -8.89
N GLN A 137 8.88 13.28 -7.79
CA GLN A 137 9.52 12.84 -6.55
C GLN A 137 8.46 12.45 -5.53
N PRO A 138 8.45 11.19 -5.04
CA PRO A 138 7.41 10.70 -4.13
C PRO A 138 7.21 11.60 -2.91
N GLU A 139 8.30 12.07 -2.31
CA GLU A 139 8.25 12.93 -1.13
C GLU A 139 7.58 14.28 -1.41
N GLN A 140 7.83 14.89 -2.57
CA GLN A 140 7.21 16.16 -2.95
C GLN A 140 5.73 15.98 -3.26
N VAL A 141 5.38 14.90 -3.96
CA VAL A 141 3.99 14.53 -4.25
C VAL A 141 3.23 14.34 -2.92
N ALA A 142 3.78 13.54 -2.02
CA ALA A 142 3.14 13.26 -0.75
C ALA A 142 3.05 14.50 0.16
N LYS A 143 4.08 15.34 0.24
CA LYS A 143 4.03 16.61 1.00
C LYS A 143 2.94 17.56 0.48
N ARG A 144 2.75 17.61 -0.84
CA ARG A 144 1.69 18.43 -1.44
C ARG A 144 0.30 17.89 -1.11
N LEU A 145 0.07 16.60 -1.28
CA LEU A 145 -1.21 15.96 -1.03
C LEU A 145 -1.56 15.86 0.46
N CYS A 146 -0.55 15.58 1.30
CA CYS A 146 -0.71 15.35 2.74
C CYS A 146 -0.34 16.60 3.58
N GLY A 147 -0.61 17.80 3.08
CA GLY A 147 -0.31 19.06 3.77
C GLY A 147 -0.85 19.07 5.20
N GLY A 148 0.04 19.38 6.18
CA GLY A 148 -0.31 19.40 7.60
C GLY A 148 -0.37 18.03 8.29
N GLY A 149 0.19 16.98 7.68
CA GLY A 149 0.27 15.63 8.27
C GLY A 149 -1.00 14.81 8.14
N LYS A 150 -1.97 15.28 7.35
CA LYS A 150 -3.24 14.59 7.10
C LYS A 150 -3.14 13.57 5.99
N SER A 151 -3.93 12.50 6.08
CA SER A 151 -4.10 11.57 4.98
C SER A 151 -4.98 12.20 3.88
N PHE A 152 -4.56 12.07 2.63
CA PHE A 152 -5.31 12.51 1.47
C PHE A 152 -6.08 11.34 0.87
N VAL A 153 -7.40 11.49 0.68
CA VAL A 153 -8.25 10.44 0.12
C VAL A 153 -8.83 10.90 -1.21
N ILE A 154 -8.56 10.12 -2.25
CA ILE A 154 -9.13 10.28 -3.58
C ILE A 154 -10.25 9.26 -3.73
N ARG A 155 -11.46 9.75 -3.99
CA ARG A 155 -12.58 8.88 -4.33
C ARG A 155 -12.40 8.35 -5.75
N SER A 156 -13.00 7.19 -6.02
CA SER A 156 -12.84 6.47 -7.28
C SER A 156 -12.77 7.36 -8.52
N GLN A 157 -11.69 7.21 -9.28
CA GLN A 157 -11.42 7.92 -10.53
C GLN A 157 -10.98 6.92 -11.59
N ASP A 158 -11.53 6.99 -12.79
CA ASP A 158 -11.30 6.01 -13.86
C ASP A 158 -9.80 5.86 -14.21
N TYR A 159 -9.07 6.98 -14.28
CA TYR A 159 -7.65 6.96 -14.63
C TYR A 159 -6.76 6.33 -13.54
N ILE A 160 -7.15 6.41 -12.26
CA ILE A 160 -6.48 5.72 -11.15
C ILE A 160 -6.88 4.24 -11.15
N GLY A 161 -8.18 3.96 -11.31
CA GLY A 161 -8.71 2.61 -11.40
C GLY A 161 -8.05 1.78 -12.51
N HIS A 162 -7.75 2.40 -13.66
CA HIS A 162 -7.03 1.76 -14.76
C HIS A 162 -5.65 1.24 -14.33
N ILE A 163 -4.84 2.05 -13.63
CA ILE A 163 -3.52 1.65 -13.16
C ILE A 163 -3.61 0.41 -12.27
N PHE A 164 -4.53 0.43 -11.31
CA PHE A 164 -4.68 -0.68 -10.37
C PHE A 164 -5.30 -1.92 -11.00
N SER A 165 -6.26 -1.78 -11.94
CA SER A 165 -6.82 -2.92 -12.65
C SER A 165 -5.75 -3.73 -13.38
N GLU A 166 -4.80 -3.05 -13.99
CA GLU A 166 -3.68 -3.70 -14.67
C GLU A 166 -2.69 -4.35 -13.68
N LEU A 167 -2.44 -3.75 -12.50
CA LEU A 167 -1.62 -4.36 -11.47
C LEU A 167 -2.17 -5.70 -10.98
N TYR A 168 -3.50 -5.88 -10.96
CA TYR A 168 -4.12 -7.15 -10.57
C TYR A 168 -4.03 -8.24 -11.64
N THR A 169 -3.83 -7.90 -12.90
CA THR A 169 -3.90 -8.82 -14.05
C THR A 169 -2.56 -9.07 -14.73
N VAL A 170 -1.47 -8.49 -14.22
CA VAL A 170 -0.14 -8.61 -14.83
C VAL A 170 0.37 -10.06 -14.83
N PRO A 171 0.81 -10.59 -15.99
CA PRO A 171 1.42 -11.91 -16.08
C PRO A 171 2.74 -12.01 -15.32
N GLU A 172 3.02 -13.17 -14.71
CA GLU A 172 4.23 -13.43 -13.91
C GLU A 172 5.53 -13.12 -14.67
N SER A 173 5.59 -13.45 -15.97
CA SER A 173 6.82 -13.36 -16.78
C SER A 173 7.44 -11.96 -16.84
N TYR A 174 6.68 -10.89 -16.68
CA TYR A 174 7.18 -9.51 -16.71
C TYR A 174 6.72 -8.64 -15.54
N LYS A 175 6.17 -9.24 -14.49
CA LYS A 175 5.67 -8.59 -13.30
C LYS A 175 6.65 -7.56 -12.73
N LYS A 176 7.92 -7.96 -12.57
CA LYS A 176 8.97 -7.12 -11.99
C LYS A 176 9.19 -5.81 -12.76
N GLY A 177 9.20 -5.85 -14.08
CA GLY A 177 9.33 -4.65 -14.92
C GLY A 177 8.05 -3.82 -14.92
N TYR A 178 6.91 -4.50 -15.00
CA TYR A 178 5.60 -3.88 -15.06
C TYR A 178 5.27 -3.09 -13.80
N PHE A 179 5.56 -3.64 -12.62
CA PHE A 179 5.39 -2.93 -11.35
C PHE A 179 6.18 -1.62 -11.28
N LYS A 180 7.41 -1.62 -11.81
CA LYS A 180 8.22 -0.40 -11.89
C LYS A 180 7.54 0.68 -12.73
N ILE A 181 7.04 0.30 -13.91
CA ILE A 181 6.35 1.21 -14.83
C ILE A 181 5.08 1.76 -14.15
N LYS A 182 4.27 0.89 -13.54
CA LYS A 182 3.01 1.30 -12.91
C LYS A 182 3.18 2.17 -11.68
N ILE A 183 4.24 1.98 -10.91
CA ILE A 183 4.57 2.89 -9.79
C ILE A 183 4.97 4.26 -10.32
N LEU A 184 5.76 4.33 -11.39
CA LEU A 184 6.13 5.60 -12.02
C LEU A 184 4.92 6.31 -12.61
N GLU A 185 4.03 5.59 -13.29
CA GLU A 185 2.77 6.11 -13.84
C GLU A 185 1.88 6.67 -12.72
N LEU A 186 1.71 5.90 -11.63
CA LEU A 186 0.92 6.36 -10.49
C LEU A 186 1.49 7.65 -9.87
N LEU A 187 2.80 7.70 -9.66
CA LEU A 187 3.46 8.89 -9.12
C LEU A 187 3.30 10.10 -10.05
N LEU A 188 3.38 9.88 -11.37
CA LEU A 188 3.13 10.93 -12.37
C LEU A 188 1.70 11.44 -12.27
N VAL A 189 0.71 10.54 -12.23
CA VAL A 189 -0.71 10.89 -12.07
C VAL A 189 -0.94 11.68 -10.78
N LEU A 190 -0.43 11.18 -9.65
CA LEU A 190 -0.54 11.85 -8.35
C LEU A 190 0.16 13.22 -8.35
N SER A 191 1.21 13.39 -9.15
CA SER A 191 1.89 14.69 -9.29
C SER A 191 1.05 15.74 -10.02
N GLY A 192 0.06 15.35 -10.78
CA GLY A 192 -0.88 16.24 -11.49
C GLY A 192 -2.19 16.54 -10.75
N ILE A 193 -2.39 15.97 -9.56
CA ILE A 193 -3.57 16.26 -8.74
C ILE A 193 -3.34 17.56 -7.97
N ASP A 194 -4.24 18.51 -8.09
CA ASP A 194 -4.23 19.80 -7.39
C ASP A 194 -4.84 19.70 -5.98
#